data_b78f99f82ed6c945e18664d3a058175e
#
_entry.id   b78f99f82ed6c945e18664d3a058175e
#
_cell.length_a   1.000
_cell.length_b   1.000
_cell.length_c   1.000
_cell.angle_alpha   90.00
_cell.angle_beta   90.00
_cell.angle_gamma   90.00
#
_symmetry.space_group_name_H-M   'P 1'
#
loop_
_entity.id
_entity.type
_entity.pdbx_description
1 polymer ?
#
loop_
_entity_poly.entity_id
_entity_poly.type
_entity_poly.pdbx_seq_one_letter_code
_entity_poly.pdbx_strand_id
1 'polypeptide(L)'
;ELGANLIVPHEALFWNHGDSREVVAGNETFEAKCALLDDWGGAVWRCHDYIHSGVPLASDGSMVDGIFYGFAAKMDWLGSAVDKSFMRYRIEPTPARDLAQALVHKLGLNGTRLIGDGDALVRNVEIPMHIMGRDNDEIAHIDSDDIDCILAMEFIDFTVSEYIRDAAMLGQGKCAIHMGHFNGEDPGMECMSTWLPAALGDAGAGLPVTFVPMGDTYQYVLA
;
A
#
# COMPACT_ATOMS: atom_id res chain seq x y z
N GLU A 1 -16.81 15.87 12.00
CA GLU A 1 -16.20 17.16 12.37
C GLU A 1 -15.75 17.94 11.12
N LEU A 2 -15.40 17.27 9.99
CA LEU A 2 -15.02 17.93 8.73
C LEU A 2 -16.21 18.46 7.92
N GLY A 3 -17.44 18.12 8.31
CA GLY A 3 -18.64 18.48 7.55
C GLY A 3 -18.76 17.80 6.19
N ALA A 4 -17.99 16.74 5.96
CA ALA A 4 -18.04 15.96 4.72
C ALA A 4 -19.35 15.18 4.61
N ASN A 5 -19.90 15.09 3.41
CA ASN A 5 -21.10 14.32 3.08
C ASN A 5 -20.83 13.15 2.12
N LEU A 6 -19.57 12.98 1.71
CA LEU A 6 -19.10 11.85 0.94
C LEU A 6 -17.76 11.36 1.52
N ILE A 7 -17.66 10.05 1.75
CA ILE A 7 -16.41 9.37 2.07
C ILE A 7 -16.03 8.50 0.89
N VAL A 8 -14.78 8.57 0.46
CA VAL A 8 -14.23 7.74 -0.60
C VAL A 8 -13.12 6.86 -0.01
N PRO A 9 -13.44 5.68 0.52
CA PRO A 9 -12.44 4.72 0.98
C PRO A 9 -11.87 3.95 -0.20
N HIS A 10 -10.66 3.43 -0.05
CA HIS A 10 -10.08 2.47 -0.97
C HIS A 10 -10.62 1.07 -0.67
N GLU A 11 -10.46 0.62 0.55
CA GLU A 11 -10.85 -0.71 0.98
C GLU A 11 -12.34 -0.85 1.31
N ALA A 12 -12.77 -2.11 1.38
CA ALA A 12 -14.13 -2.47 1.65
C ALA A 12 -14.60 -1.97 3.02
N LEU A 13 -15.81 -1.40 3.04
CA LEU A 13 -16.39 -0.85 4.26
C LEU A 13 -16.70 -1.93 5.31
N PHE A 14 -17.04 -3.15 4.87
CA PHE A 14 -17.48 -4.26 5.73
C PHE A 14 -16.57 -5.50 5.65
N TRP A 15 -15.25 -5.28 5.58
CA TRP A 15 -14.20 -6.29 5.79
C TRP A 15 -14.17 -7.49 4.83
N ASN A 16 -14.88 -7.41 3.72
CA ASN A 16 -14.80 -8.39 2.66
C ASN A 16 -14.76 -7.69 1.30
N HIS A 17 -13.97 -8.21 0.38
CA HIS A 17 -13.66 -7.54 -0.89
C HIS A 17 -14.91 -7.14 -1.71
N GLY A 18 -15.94 -7.96 -1.68
CA GLY A 18 -17.23 -7.66 -2.34
C GLY A 18 -18.13 -6.68 -1.58
N ASP A 19 -17.73 -6.27 -0.39
CA ASP A 19 -18.52 -5.44 0.53
C ASP A 19 -19.93 -6.01 0.81
N SER A 20 -20.02 -7.35 0.80
CA SER A 20 -21.26 -8.10 0.97
C SER A 20 -21.73 -8.02 2.42
N ARG A 21 -22.81 -7.28 2.65
CA ARG A 21 -23.37 -7.04 3.99
C ARG A 21 -24.00 -8.28 4.60
N GLU A 22 -24.58 -9.15 3.78
CA GLU A 22 -25.21 -10.40 4.21
C GLU A 22 -24.22 -11.37 4.86
N VAL A 23 -22.94 -11.31 4.51
CA VAL A 23 -21.87 -12.16 5.10
C VAL A 23 -21.61 -11.81 6.55
N VAL A 24 -21.87 -10.57 6.94
CA VAL A 24 -21.58 -10.03 8.28
C VAL A 24 -22.85 -9.63 9.04
N ALA A 25 -24.02 -9.89 8.48
CA ALA A 25 -25.31 -9.59 9.11
C ALA A 25 -25.42 -10.24 10.50
N GLY A 26 -25.91 -9.48 11.48
CA GLY A 26 -26.01 -9.92 12.87
C GLY A 26 -24.70 -9.82 13.67
N ASN A 27 -23.61 -9.35 13.07
CA ASN A 27 -22.39 -9.03 13.80
C ASN A 27 -22.55 -7.67 14.51
N GLU A 28 -22.26 -7.62 15.82
CA GLU A 28 -22.46 -6.40 16.62
C GLU A 28 -21.66 -5.20 16.10
N THR A 29 -20.42 -5.40 15.62
CA THR A 29 -19.60 -4.32 15.05
C THR A 29 -20.18 -3.82 13.73
N PHE A 30 -20.72 -4.72 12.91
CA PHE A 30 -21.41 -4.36 11.67
C PHE A 30 -22.64 -3.50 11.96
N GLU A 31 -23.51 -3.93 12.89
CA GLU A 31 -24.72 -3.18 13.26
C GLU A 31 -24.40 -1.81 13.83
N ALA A 32 -23.39 -1.71 14.72
CA ALA A 32 -22.93 -0.45 15.27
C ALA A 32 -22.38 0.50 14.19
N LYS A 33 -21.61 -0.04 13.22
CA LYS A 33 -21.08 0.73 12.10
C LYS A 33 -22.19 1.21 11.16
N CYS A 34 -23.19 0.37 10.89
CA CYS A 34 -24.36 0.77 10.11
C CYS A 34 -25.13 1.91 10.79
N ALA A 35 -25.39 1.79 12.08
CA ALA A 35 -26.08 2.83 12.84
C ALA A 35 -25.31 4.16 12.83
N LEU A 36 -23.99 4.12 12.93
CA LEU A 36 -23.14 5.32 12.85
C LEU A 36 -23.24 5.98 11.46
N LEU A 37 -23.22 5.18 10.39
CA LEU A 37 -23.33 5.69 9.02
C LEU A 37 -24.72 6.26 8.72
N ASP A 38 -25.75 5.63 9.21
CA ASP A 38 -27.15 6.08 9.08
C ASP A 38 -27.37 7.41 9.82
N ASP A 39 -26.83 7.56 11.04
CA ASP A 39 -26.87 8.82 11.80
C ASP A 39 -26.10 9.94 11.11
N TRP A 40 -24.95 9.62 10.52
CA TRP A 40 -24.18 10.59 9.72
C TRP A 40 -24.93 11.02 8.46
N GLY A 41 -25.66 10.14 7.80
CA GLY A 41 -26.55 10.43 6.66
C GLY A 41 -25.83 10.84 5.36
N GLY A 42 -24.53 10.62 5.26
CA GLY A 42 -23.75 10.86 4.05
C GLY A 42 -23.69 9.65 3.12
N ALA A 43 -22.88 9.75 2.08
CA ALA A 43 -22.63 8.68 1.12
C ALA A 43 -21.21 8.11 1.27
N VAL A 44 -21.06 6.82 1.01
CA VAL A 44 -19.75 6.16 0.90
C VAL A 44 -19.63 5.58 -0.51
N TRP A 45 -18.55 5.89 -1.20
CA TRP A 45 -18.24 5.33 -2.51
C TRP A 45 -16.86 4.69 -2.49
N ARG A 46 -16.80 3.38 -2.53
CA ARG A 46 -15.53 2.64 -2.57
C ARG A 46 -14.83 2.83 -3.91
N CYS A 47 -13.57 3.29 -3.89
CA CYS A 47 -12.74 3.49 -5.07
C CYS A 47 -11.52 2.56 -5.03
N HIS A 48 -11.74 1.26 -5.26
CA HIS A 48 -10.71 0.23 -5.31
C HIS A 48 -10.38 -0.13 -6.76
N ASP A 49 -11.26 -0.85 -7.44
CA ASP A 49 -11.00 -1.36 -8.78
C ASP A 49 -10.75 -0.25 -9.81
N TYR A 50 -11.42 0.88 -9.66
CA TYR A 50 -11.28 2.01 -10.58
C TYR A 50 -9.90 2.64 -10.53
N ILE A 51 -9.32 2.83 -9.34
CA ILE A 51 -8.01 3.45 -9.19
C ILE A 51 -6.88 2.49 -9.62
N HIS A 52 -7.06 1.17 -9.40
CA HIS A 52 -6.16 0.13 -9.88
C HIS A 52 -6.26 -0.08 -11.40
N SER A 53 -7.46 0.06 -11.98
CA SER A 53 -7.68 -0.10 -13.42
C SER A 53 -6.97 0.95 -14.26
N GLY A 54 -6.58 2.06 -13.65
CA GLY A 54 -5.73 3.08 -14.23
C GLY A 54 -6.36 4.48 -14.23
N VAL A 55 -5.50 5.43 -13.91
CA VAL A 55 -5.78 6.87 -13.98
C VAL A 55 -4.69 7.55 -14.83
N PRO A 56 -4.98 8.65 -15.55
CA PRO A 56 -4.04 9.28 -16.48
C PRO A 56 -3.02 10.17 -15.77
N LEU A 57 -2.24 9.60 -14.87
CA LEU A 57 -1.26 10.31 -14.03
C LEU A 57 0.15 10.34 -14.62
N ALA A 58 0.49 9.42 -15.52
CA ALA A 58 1.81 9.43 -16.14
C ALA A 58 2.05 10.70 -16.95
N SER A 59 3.29 11.17 -17.00
CA SER A 59 3.67 12.42 -17.71
C SER A 59 3.34 12.43 -19.19
N ASP A 60 3.20 11.26 -19.82
CA ASP A 60 2.77 11.08 -21.20
C ASP A 60 1.24 10.89 -21.35
N GLY A 61 0.48 11.02 -20.26
CA GLY A 61 -0.97 10.83 -20.22
C GLY A 61 -1.42 9.38 -20.26
N SER A 62 -0.50 8.40 -20.17
CA SER A 62 -0.90 7.00 -20.12
C SER A 62 -1.56 6.65 -18.77
N MET A 63 -2.44 5.66 -18.84
CA MET A 63 -3.12 5.12 -17.66
C MET A 63 -2.14 4.31 -16.83
N VAL A 64 -2.12 4.56 -15.53
CA VAL A 64 -1.29 3.87 -14.54
C VAL A 64 -2.11 3.55 -13.31
N ASP A 65 -1.73 2.53 -12.57
CA ASP A 65 -2.30 2.24 -11.26
C ASP A 65 -2.09 3.44 -10.33
N GLY A 66 -3.19 4.06 -9.88
CA GLY A 66 -3.12 5.29 -9.09
C GLY A 66 -2.61 5.07 -7.67
N ILE A 67 -2.74 3.85 -7.14
CA ILE A 67 -2.25 3.48 -5.80
C ILE A 67 -0.73 3.42 -5.80
N PHE A 68 -0.14 2.60 -6.68
CA PHE A 68 1.32 2.46 -6.75
C PHE A 68 2.02 3.69 -7.32
N TYR A 69 1.36 4.44 -8.22
CA TYR A 69 1.85 5.76 -8.61
C TYR A 69 1.94 6.72 -7.42
N GLY A 70 0.89 6.78 -6.58
CA GLY A 70 0.89 7.61 -5.38
C GLY A 70 1.94 7.18 -4.36
N PHE A 71 2.15 5.87 -4.18
CA PHE A 71 3.25 5.35 -3.37
C PHE A 71 4.62 5.82 -3.92
N ALA A 72 4.85 5.67 -5.23
CA ALA A 72 6.09 6.14 -5.86
C ALA A 72 6.30 7.63 -5.69
N ALA A 73 5.24 8.43 -5.80
CA ALA A 73 5.31 9.88 -5.56
C ALA A 73 5.67 10.19 -4.10
N LYS A 74 5.06 9.51 -3.14
CA LYS A 74 5.32 9.67 -1.70
C LYS A 74 6.75 9.34 -1.33
N MET A 75 7.31 8.31 -1.97
CA MET A 75 8.70 7.89 -1.76
C MET A 75 9.73 8.71 -2.55
N ASP A 76 9.32 9.63 -3.41
CA ASP A 76 10.16 10.32 -4.41
C ASP A 76 10.80 9.35 -5.43
N TRP A 77 10.10 8.26 -5.76
CA TRP A 77 10.59 7.17 -6.62
C TRP A 77 9.98 7.15 -8.02
N LEU A 78 9.22 8.16 -8.44
CA LEU A 78 8.66 8.21 -9.79
C LEU A 78 9.74 8.05 -10.88
N GLY A 79 10.93 8.64 -10.68
CA GLY A 79 12.06 8.51 -11.59
C GLY A 79 12.87 7.22 -11.43
N SER A 80 12.61 6.43 -10.39
CA SER A 80 13.27 5.15 -10.09
C SER A 80 12.44 3.94 -10.51
N ALA A 81 11.19 4.14 -10.93
CA ALA A 81 10.33 3.07 -11.40
C ALA A 81 10.90 2.41 -12.65
N VAL A 82 10.95 1.08 -12.66
CA VAL A 82 11.48 0.28 -13.78
C VAL A 82 10.49 0.28 -14.95
N ASP A 83 9.21 0.30 -14.63
CA ASP A 83 8.12 0.31 -15.59
C ASP A 83 6.90 1.09 -15.05
N LYS A 84 5.83 1.12 -15.83
CA LYS A 84 4.60 1.86 -15.49
C LYS A 84 3.67 1.14 -14.52
N SER A 85 4.05 -0.03 -14.01
CA SER A 85 3.31 -0.66 -12.91
C SER A 85 3.52 0.06 -11.58
N PHE A 86 4.66 0.75 -11.45
CA PHE A 86 5.12 1.37 -10.19
C PHE A 86 5.21 0.38 -9.03
N MET A 87 5.50 -0.88 -9.35
CA MET A 87 5.71 -1.94 -8.36
C MET A 87 7.18 -2.36 -8.26
N ARG A 88 8.00 -2.00 -9.26
CA ARG A 88 9.44 -2.32 -9.29
C ARG A 88 10.25 -1.04 -9.41
N TYR A 89 11.30 -0.95 -8.60
CA TYR A 89 12.14 0.26 -8.51
C TYR A 89 13.61 -0.09 -8.54
N ARG A 90 14.38 0.80 -9.16
CA ARG A 90 15.83 0.79 -9.06
C ARG A 90 16.28 2.07 -8.37
N ILE A 91 16.60 1.95 -7.08
CA ILE A 91 16.98 3.07 -6.23
C ILE A 91 18.51 3.21 -6.11
N GLU A 92 18.99 4.32 -5.55
CA GLU A 92 20.38 4.42 -5.13
C GLU A 92 20.67 3.37 -4.04
N PRO A 93 21.85 2.71 -4.07
CA PRO A 93 22.20 1.67 -3.10
C PRO A 93 22.04 2.18 -1.68
N THR A 94 21.12 1.59 -0.94
CA THR A 94 20.76 2.02 0.42
C THR A 94 20.77 0.80 1.35
N PRO A 95 21.39 0.88 2.55
CA PRO A 95 21.27 -0.20 3.52
C PRO A 95 19.79 -0.52 3.85
N ALA A 96 19.44 -1.79 3.95
CA ALA A 96 18.06 -2.22 4.19
C ALA A 96 17.44 -1.57 5.44
N ARG A 97 18.23 -1.36 6.49
CA ARG A 97 17.81 -0.67 7.71
C ARG A 97 17.44 0.80 7.44
N ASP A 98 18.25 1.50 6.64
CA ASP A 98 18.02 2.90 6.32
C ASP A 98 16.79 3.04 5.40
N LEU A 99 16.61 2.10 4.47
CA LEU A 99 15.40 2.02 3.65
C LEU A 99 14.16 1.80 4.52
N ALA A 100 14.22 0.89 5.50
CA ALA A 100 13.14 0.64 6.45
C ALA A 100 12.80 1.90 7.27
N GLN A 101 13.81 2.64 7.74
CA GLN A 101 13.61 3.90 8.44
C GLN A 101 13.00 4.99 7.56
N ALA A 102 13.43 5.07 6.30
CA ALA A 102 12.85 6.00 5.32
C ALA A 102 11.38 5.72 5.08
N LEU A 103 10.99 4.44 4.95
CA LEU A 103 9.59 4.02 4.83
C LEU A 103 8.77 4.41 6.07
N VAL A 104 9.26 4.08 7.26
CA VAL A 104 8.61 4.46 8.53
C VAL A 104 8.35 5.97 8.58
N HIS A 105 9.35 6.77 8.25
CA HIS A 105 9.23 8.23 8.27
C HIS A 105 8.27 8.76 7.20
N LYS A 106 8.42 8.32 5.96
CA LYS A 106 7.64 8.81 4.81
C LYS A 106 6.16 8.42 4.90
N LEU A 107 5.88 7.21 5.37
CA LEU A 107 4.52 6.67 5.51
C LEU A 107 3.88 7.02 6.87
N GLY A 108 4.63 7.63 7.81
CA GLY A 108 4.12 7.99 9.13
C GLY A 108 3.80 6.79 10.02
N LEU A 109 4.59 5.72 9.91
CA LEU A 109 4.37 4.47 10.66
C LEU A 109 4.93 4.56 12.08
N ASN A 110 4.39 3.75 12.99
CA ASN A 110 4.93 3.56 14.33
C ASN A 110 6.18 2.67 14.35
N GLY A 111 6.43 1.92 13.28
CA GLY A 111 7.53 1.01 13.11
C GLY A 111 7.37 0.13 11.88
N THR A 112 8.31 -0.78 11.66
CA THR A 112 8.19 -1.81 10.63
C THR A 112 8.96 -3.07 11.03
N ARG A 113 8.75 -4.17 10.30
CA ARG A 113 9.51 -5.41 10.46
C ARG A 113 10.46 -5.57 9.29
N LEU A 114 11.74 -5.82 9.58
CA LEU A 114 12.77 -6.14 8.60
C LEU A 114 13.18 -7.61 8.77
N ILE A 115 13.20 -8.34 7.66
CA ILE A 115 13.72 -9.70 7.57
C ILE A 115 14.97 -9.66 6.70
N GLY A 116 16.02 -10.32 7.12
CA GLY A 116 17.31 -10.34 6.44
C GLY A 116 18.36 -9.48 7.12
N ASP A 117 19.46 -9.21 6.39
CA ASP A 117 20.57 -8.39 6.89
C ASP A 117 20.24 -6.89 6.74
N GLY A 118 20.19 -6.18 7.86
CA GLY A 118 19.92 -4.73 7.85
C GLY A 118 21.00 -3.89 7.20
N ASP A 119 22.21 -4.41 7.04
CA ASP A 119 23.33 -3.74 6.40
C ASP A 119 23.49 -4.12 4.91
N ALA A 120 22.67 -5.05 4.41
CA ALA A 120 22.64 -5.40 2.99
C ALA A 120 22.26 -4.19 2.14
N LEU A 121 23.00 -3.97 1.05
CA LEU A 121 22.75 -2.86 0.13
C LEU A 121 21.61 -3.21 -0.83
N VAL A 122 20.53 -2.48 -0.71
CA VAL A 122 19.33 -2.59 -1.55
C VAL A 122 19.43 -1.60 -2.71
N ARG A 123 19.24 -2.10 -3.92
CA ARG A 123 19.13 -1.33 -5.15
C ARG A 123 17.83 -1.62 -5.89
N ASN A 124 17.50 -2.90 -5.99
CA ASN A 124 16.32 -3.38 -6.71
C ASN A 124 15.23 -3.73 -5.69
N VAL A 125 14.14 -2.99 -5.75
CA VAL A 125 13.01 -3.09 -4.83
C VAL A 125 11.78 -3.53 -5.60
N GLU A 126 11.01 -4.43 -5.01
CA GLU A 126 9.71 -4.82 -5.56
C GLU A 126 8.62 -4.79 -4.50
N ILE A 127 7.43 -4.33 -4.89
CA ILE A 127 6.19 -4.49 -4.15
C ILE A 127 5.46 -5.66 -4.81
N PRO A 128 5.51 -6.87 -4.26
CA PRO A 128 4.74 -7.98 -4.81
C PRO A 128 3.25 -7.75 -4.54
N MET A 129 2.40 -8.26 -5.44
CA MET A 129 0.98 -8.40 -5.12
C MET A 129 0.84 -9.35 -3.93
N HIS A 130 -0.34 -9.51 -3.39
CA HIS A 130 -0.58 -10.35 -2.20
C HIS A 130 0.22 -11.65 -2.17
N ILE A 131 1.12 -11.79 -1.20
CA ILE A 131 1.88 -13.02 -0.94
C ILE A 131 1.00 -13.94 -0.08
N MET A 132 -0.06 -14.47 -0.66
CA MET A 132 -0.97 -15.36 0.03
C MET A 132 -1.11 -16.66 -0.78
N GLY A 133 -0.43 -17.71 -0.36
CA GLY A 133 -0.58 -19.06 -0.90
C GLY A 133 0.06 -19.32 -2.27
N ARG A 134 0.98 -18.46 -2.74
CA ARG A 134 1.80 -18.63 -3.95
C ARG A 134 3.29 -18.62 -3.64
N ASP A 135 3.64 -19.08 -2.50
CA ASP A 135 4.98 -19.05 -1.93
C ASP A 135 6.05 -19.64 -2.84
N ASN A 136 5.78 -20.76 -3.52
CA ASN A 136 6.76 -21.37 -4.42
C ASN A 136 7.05 -20.53 -5.66
N ASP A 137 6.03 -19.93 -6.26
CA ASP A 137 6.18 -19.06 -7.42
C ASP A 137 6.90 -17.78 -7.02
N GLU A 138 6.55 -17.22 -5.86
CA GLU A 138 7.17 -16.00 -5.33
C GLU A 138 8.62 -16.21 -4.94
N ILE A 139 8.95 -17.33 -4.28
CA ILE A 139 10.33 -17.71 -3.97
C ILE A 139 11.15 -17.84 -5.24
N ALA A 140 10.63 -18.54 -6.25
CA ALA A 140 11.33 -18.70 -7.53
C ALA A 140 11.55 -17.36 -8.25
N HIS A 141 10.58 -16.46 -8.16
CA HIS A 141 10.68 -15.12 -8.71
C HIS A 141 11.77 -14.30 -8.01
N ILE A 142 11.76 -14.26 -6.67
CA ILE A 142 12.78 -13.53 -5.88
C ILE A 142 14.18 -14.11 -6.10
N ASP A 143 14.30 -15.42 -6.26
CA ASP A 143 15.57 -16.10 -6.50
C ASP A 143 16.12 -15.85 -7.90
N SER A 144 15.26 -15.87 -8.92
CA SER A 144 15.63 -15.77 -10.34
C SER A 144 15.88 -14.34 -10.82
N ASP A 145 15.15 -13.37 -10.27
CA ASP A 145 15.23 -11.98 -10.67
C ASP A 145 16.22 -11.18 -9.82
N ASP A 146 16.72 -10.09 -10.37
CA ASP A 146 17.63 -9.15 -9.68
C ASP A 146 16.83 -8.30 -8.67
N ILE A 147 16.32 -8.96 -7.64
CA ILE A 147 15.56 -8.36 -6.54
C ILE A 147 16.41 -8.44 -5.28
N ASP A 148 16.67 -7.30 -4.64
CA ASP A 148 17.36 -7.22 -3.37
C ASP A 148 16.38 -7.18 -2.19
N CYS A 149 15.29 -6.44 -2.34
CA CYS A 149 14.32 -6.20 -1.28
C CYS A 149 12.88 -6.29 -1.76
N ILE A 150 12.05 -6.98 -0.99
CA ILE A 150 10.60 -6.95 -1.13
C ILE A 150 10.00 -5.98 -0.13
N LEU A 151 9.14 -5.09 -0.59
CA LEU A 151 8.25 -4.29 0.26
C LEU A 151 6.90 -4.99 0.32
N ALA A 152 6.67 -5.76 1.36
CA ALA A 152 5.48 -6.58 1.48
C ALA A 152 4.35 -5.86 2.21
N MET A 153 3.14 -6.00 1.69
CA MET A 153 1.92 -5.58 2.38
C MET A 153 1.50 -6.62 3.43
N GLU A 154 1.63 -7.91 3.10
CA GLU A 154 1.37 -9.03 4.01
C GLU A 154 2.50 -10.05 3.96
N PHE A 155 2.67 -10.79 5.04
CA PHE A 155 3.59 -11.92 5.12
C PHE A 155 2.93 -13.16 5.71
N ILE A 156 3.30 -14.32 5.15
CA ILE A 156 3.17 -15.62 5.79
C ILE A 156 4.56 -16.02 6.31
N ASP A 157 4.71 -16.16 7.61
CA ASP A 157 6.02 -16.25 8.26
C ASP A 157 6.80 -17.53 7.90
N PHE A 158 6.14 -18.64 7.58
CA PHE A 158 6.74 -19.93 7.30
C PHE A 158 7.03 -20.22 5.81
N THR A 159 6.95 -19.21 4.94
CA THR A 159 7.18 -19.35 3.49
C THR A 159 8.24 -18.35 3.01
N VAL A 160 7.82 -17.29 2.30
CA VAL A 160 8.72 -16.26 1.76
C VAL A 160 9.60 -15.62 2.83
N SER A 161 9.06 -15.39 4.03
CA SER A 161 9.83 -14.83 5.15
C SER A 161 10.97 -15.74 5.59
N GLU A 162 10.71 -17.05 5.67
CA GLU A 162 11.73 -18.04 6.02
C GLU A 162 12.79 -18.14 4.91
N TYR A 163 12.36 -18.19 3.64
CA TYR A 163 13.28 -18.19 2.51
C TYR A 163 14.23 -16.98 2.53
N ILE A 164 13.69 -15.77 2.70
CA ILE A 164 14.50 -14.54 2.72
C ILE A 164 15.49 -14.55 3.89
N ARG A 165 15.05 -15.04 5.06
CA ARG A 165 15.93 -15.17 6.23
C ARG A 165 17.08 -16.14 5.93
N ASP A 166 16.80 -17.28 5.34
CA ASP A 166 17.82 -18.26 4.97
C ASP A 166 18.77 -17.72 3.91
N ALA A 167 18.23 -17.07 2.87
CA ALA A 167 19.02 -16.42 1.82
C ALA A 167 19.98 -15.36 2.42
N ALA A 168 19.52 -14.55 3.36
CA ALA A 168 20.35 -13.60 4.07
C ALA A 168 21.45 -14.29 4.90
N MET A 169 21.10 -15.34 5.64
CA MET A 169 22.09 -16.13 6.41
C MET A 169 23.17 -16.80 5.52
N LEU A 170 22.82 -17.11 4.27
CA LEU A 170 23.72 -17.67 3.28
C LEU A 170 24.50 -16.58 2.50
N GLY A 171 24.34 -15.31 2.84
CA GLY A 171 25.07 -14.21 2.25
C GLY A 171 24.55 -13.78 0.86
N GLN A 172 23.30 -14.10 0.51
CA GLN A 172 22.70 -13.74 -0.78
C GLN A 172 22.15 -12.30 -0.81
N GLY A 173 22.23 -11.55 0.29
CA GLY A 173 21.86 -10.13 0.34
C GLY A 173 20.37 -9.83 0.17
N LYS A 174 19.50 -10.84 0.31
CA LYS A 174 18.04 -10.65 0.22
C LYS A 174 17.49 -10.09 1.52
N CYS A 175 16.50 -9.19 1.41
CA CYS A 175 15.76 -8.70 2.56
C CYS A 175 14.28 -8.45 2.22
N ALA A 176 13.48 -8.28 3.25
CA ALA A 176 12.09 -7.88 3.12
C ALA A 176 11.69 -6.89 4.21
N ILE A 177 10.88 -5.91 3.85
CA ILE A 177 10.34 -4.91 4.77
C ILE A 177 8.82 -4.99 4.71
N HIS A 178 8.18 -5.14 5.86
CA HIS A 178 6.74 -5.24 5.95
C HIS A 178 6.11 -3.85 6.17
N MET A 179 5.40 -3.35 5.19
CA MET A 179 4.73 -2.05 5.29
C MET A 179 3.37 -2.13 5.98
N GLY A 180 2.62 -3.18 5.71
CA GLY A 180 1.19 -3.29 6.02
C GLY A 180 0.35 -2.83 4.82
N HIS A 181 -0.78 -3.48 4.61
CA HIS A 181 -1.62 -3.29 3.42
C HIS A 181 -2.07 -1.83 3.27
N PHE A 182 -2.83 -1.32 4.24
CA PHE A 182 -3.33 0.05 4.21
C PHE A 182 -2.20 1.09 4.16
N ASN A 183 -1.10 0.83 4.84
CA ASN A 183 0.04 1.75 4.89
C ASN A 183 0.73 1.87 3.51
N GLY A 184 0.74 0.79 2.73
CA GLY A 184 1.28 0.80 1.37
C GLY A 184 0.36 1.50 0.37
N GLU A 185 -0.95 1.53 0.62
CA GLU A 185 -1.96 2.08 -0.30
C GLU A 185 -2.42 3.49 0.05
N ASP A 186 -2.35 3.88 1.32
CA ASP A 186 -2.74 5.21 1.81
C ASP A 186 -2.10 6.37 0.99
N PRO A 187 -0.82 6.29 0.55
CA PRO A 187 -0.22 7.29 -0.34
C PRO A 187 -0.94 7.45 -1.68
N GLY A 188 -1.52 6.38 -2.22
CA GLY A 188 -2.34 6.44 -3.43
C GLY A 188 -3.59 7.26 -3.22
N MET A 189 -4.25 7.10 -2.08
CA MET A 189 -5.43 7.86 -1.72
C MET A 189 -5.09 9.32 -1.36
N GLU A 190 -3.95 9.58 -0.74
CA GLU A 190 -3.43 10.94 -0.56
C GLU A 190 -3.23 11.62 -1.93
N CYS A 191 -2.57 10.94 -2.86
CA CYS A 191 -2.39 11.42 -4.23
C CYS A 191 -3.73 11.66 -4.92
N MET A 192 -4.73 10.77 -4.75
CA MET A 192 -6.07 10.92 -5.30
C MET A 192 -6.71 12.25 -4.89
N SER A 193 -6.54 12.70 -3.67
CA SER A 193 -7.10 13.95 -3.19
C SER A 193 -6.65 15.17 -4.00
N THR A 194 -5.51 15.09 -4.65
CA THR A 194 -4.92 16.18 -5.44
C THR A 194 -5.47 16.25 -6.88
N TRP A 195 -5.80 15.12 -7.48
CA TRP A 195 -6.23 15.06 -8.88
C TRP A 195 -7.75 14.86 -9.05
N LEU A 196 -8.46 14.33 -8.04
CA LEU A 196 -9.88 14.02 -8.12
C LEU A 196 -10.75 15.23 -8.52
N PRO A 197 -10.57 16.45 -7.96
CA PRO A 197 -11.37 17.60 -8.38
C PRO A 197 -11.24 17.89 -9.88
N ALA A 198 -10.04 17.81 -10.42
CA ALA A 198 -9.81 18.04 -11.85
C ALA A 198 -10.41 16.93 -12.73
N ALA A 199 -10.37 15.68 -12.27
CA ALA A 199 -10.96 14.54 -12.97
C ALA A 199 -12.49 14.63 -13.09
N LEU A 200 -13.15 15.29 -12.13
CA LEU A 200 -14.60 15.52 -12.12
C LEU A 200 -15.03 16.70 -13.00
N GLY A 201 -14.10 17.42 -13.65
CA GLY A 201 -14.40 18.55 -14.52
C GLY A 201 -15.20 19.63 -13.79
N ASP A 202 -16.27 20.12 -14.43
CA ASP A 202 -17.11 21.19 -13.86
C ASP A 202 -17.73 20.82 -12.51
N ALA A 203 -18.05 19.55 -12.30
CA ALA A 203 -18.57 19.04 -11.02
C ALA A 203 -17.55 19.10 -9.89
N GLY A 204 -16.26 19.06 -10.22
CA GLY A 204 -15.15 19.17 -9.27
C GLY A 204 -14.74 20.62 -8.96
N ALA A 205 -15.24 21.59 -9.70
CA ALA A 205 -14.84 23.00 -9.54
C ALA A 205 -15.18 23.53 -8.14
N GLY A 206 -14.14 23.79 -7.34
CA GLY A 206 -14.29 24.26 -5.97
C GLY A 206 -14.73 23.20 -4.95
N LEU A 207 -14.74 21.91 -5.34
CA LEU A 207 -15.02 20.81 -4.45
C LEU A 207 -13.90 20.68 -3.40
N PRO A 208 -14.17 20.84 -2.11
CA PRO A 208 -13.18 20.60 -1.08
C PRO A 208 -12.95 19.07 -0.94
N VAL A 209 -11.73 18.64 -1.18
CA VAL A 209 -11.32 17.25 -0.94
C VAL A 209 -10.25 17.26 0.14
N THR A 210 -10.48 16.51 1.20
CA THR A 210 -9.54 16.39 2.33
C THR A 210 -9.13 14.92 2.47
N PHE A 211 -7.84 14.65 2.36
CA PHE A 211 -7.30 13.34 2.69
C PHE A 211 -7.28 13.16 4.21
N VAL A 212 -7.77 12.01 4.67
CA VAL A 212 -7.74 11.61 6.07
C VAL A 212 -6.93 10.31 6.14
N PRO A 213 -5.70 10.34 6.68
CA PRO A 213 -4.87 9.13 6.74
C PRO A 213 -5.51 8.07 7.65
N MET A 214 -5.38 6.82 7.27
CA MET A 214 -5.77 5.69 8.13
C MET A 214 -4.93 5.64 9.41
N GLY A 215 -3.69 6.13 9.34
CA GLY A 215 -2.69 5.92 10.38
C GLY A 215 -2.16 4.48 10.36
N ASP A 216 -1.14 4.23 11.18
CA ASP A 216 -0.59 2.89 11.27
C ASP A 216 -1.57 1.95 11.97
N THR A 217 -1.92 0.85 11.30
CA THR A 217 -2.79 -0.19 11.84
C THR A 217 -2.16 -0.92 13.02
N TYR A 218 -0.82 -0.91 13.10
CA TYR A 218 -0.08 -1.68 14.09
C TYR A 218 0.38 -0.82 15.26
N GLN A 219 0.28 -1.41 16.45
CA GLN A 219 0.93 -0.92 17.65
C GLN A 219 2.10 -1.86 17.98
N TYR A 220 3.28 -1.32 18.16
CA TYR A 220 4.48 -2.10 18.44
C TYR A 220 4.72 -2.15 19.94
N VAL A 221 4.71 -3.36 20.50
CA VAL A 221 5.09 -3.61 21.89
C VAL A 221 6.53 -4.13 21.88
N LEU A 222 7.44 -3.33 22.40
CA LEU A 222 8.85 -3.66 22.47
C LEU A 222 9.20 -4.25 23.84
N ALA A 223 10.25 -5.11 23.89
CA ALA A 223 10.74 -5.73 25.11
C ALA A 223 11.49 -4.72 26.00
#